data_d493daa2e8f7b7ad930b25194633087d
#
_entry.id   d493daa2e8f7b7ad930b25194633087d
#
_cell.length_a   1.000
_cell.length_b   1.000
_cell.length_c   1.000
_cell.angle_alpha   90.00
_cell.angle_beta   90.00
_cell.angle_gamma   90.00
#
_symmetry.space_group_name_H-M   'P 1'
#
loop_
_entity.id
_entity.type
_entity.pdbx_description
1 polymer ?
#
loop_
_entity_poly.entity_id
_entity_poly.type
_entity_poly.pdbx_seq_one_letter_code
_entity_poly.pdbx_strand_id
1 'polypeptide(L)'
;MARLIDKGTREYTCALIMMFFGSLAAFGAEYCLQPVIPILAQDFNLTPTQASLSMSFGTIGMAFSMLLIASISKHLERKKVMVIALGISSILILLMSITEEFALILALRFVQGILLAGFPSLAVAYINEEFNPKIIGAAIGVYVAATPLGGLVGRILISTLTDVASWRMGLMIAGILYLLSAIMMWIFLPPSLNKKIEHGKIKIQWKDFLSLLQNKKIIMIYLIAFCVMGCFVCTYNFISYVLMTEPYNLSQTIIGFIFVLYLVGSVSSAVMGTLSDHYGHGIIIVISVIIQLVGILLTLFMPLIVKIIGLAIFTYGFFGVHSNACAWAPQSCQNDKAQVFAMYMLFYY
;
A
#
# COMPACT_ATOMS: atom_id res chain seq x y z
N MET A 1 -16.59 14.89 28.87
CA MET A 1 -15.41 15.37 28.15
C MET A 1 -14.86 14.21 27.36
N ALA A 2 -14.51 14.41 26.09
CA ALA A 2 -13.84 13.39 25.28
C ALA A 2 -12.46 13.05 25.92
N ARG A 3 -12.21 11.78 26.22
CA ARG A 3 -10.94 11.31 26.78
C ARG A 3 -9.97 11.09 25.60
N LEU A 4 -9.17 12.09 25.27
CA LEU A 4 -8.16 11.99 24.21
C LEU A 4 -6.91 11.28 24.74
N ILE A 5 -6.24 10.59 23.85
CA ILE A 5 -4.94 9.93 24.11
C ILE A 5 -3.86 10.99 24.15
N ASP A 6 -3.18 11.12 25.29
CA ASP A 6 -2.11 12.09 25.54
C ASP A 6 -0.72 11.45 25.56
N LYS A 7 0.31 12.23 25.20
CA LYS A 7 1.70 11.82 25.23
C LYS A 7 2.12 11.40 26.65
N GLY A 8 2.87 10.30 26.74
CA GLY A 8 3.36 9.76 28.03
C GLY A 8 2.38 8.82 28.73
N THR A 9 1.17 8.62 28.22
CA THR A 9 0.23 7.63 28.74
C THR A 9 0.54 6.22 28.18
N ARG A 10 0.14 5.19 28.91
CA ARG A 10 0.21 3.80 28.41
C ARG A 10 -0.61 3.62 27.14
N GLU A 11 -1.78 4.27 27.07
CA GLU A 11 -2.66 4.25 25.91
C GLU A 11 -1.97 4.80 24.67
N TYR A 12 -1.18 5.89 24.81
CA TYR A 12 -0.40 6.47 23.71
C TYR A 12 0.65 5.49 23.16
N THR A 13 1.43 4.89 24.05
CA THR A 13 2.48 3.94 23.64
C THR A 13 1.87 2.70 22.99
N CYS A 14 0.81 2.14 23.57
CA CYS A 14 0.10 1.01 23.00
C CYS A 14 -0.49 1.35 21.62
N ALA A 15 -1.13 2.50 21.47
CA ALA A 15 -1.72 2.92 20.20
C ALA A 15 -0.65 3.07 19.11
N LEU A 16 0.48 3.73 19.40
CA LEU A 16 1.57 3.89 18.42
C LEU A 16 2.16 2.54 17.99
N ILE A 17 2.44 1.65 18.96
CA ILE A 17 2.99 0.32 18.67
C ILE A 17 1.99 -0.48 17.83
N MET A 18 0.71 -0.48 18.18
CA MET A 18 -0.32 -1.21 17.44
C MET A 18 -0.56 -0.64 16.05
N MET A 19 -0.52 0.68 15.88
CA MET A 19 -0.61 1.32 14.56
C MET A 19 0.62 0.99 13.69
N PHE A 20 1.81 0.94 14.28
CA PHE A 20 3.02 0.54 13.58
C PHE A 20 2.94 -0.92 13.10
N PHE A 21 2.69 -1.88 14.00
CA PHE A 21 2.61 -3.31 13.64
C PHE A 21 1.40 -3.62 12.76
N GLY A 22 0.25 -2.96 12.96
CA GLY A 22 -0.90 -3.07 12.09
C GLY A 22 -0.60 -2.61 10.67
N SER A 23 0.12 -1.49 10.51
CA SER A 23 0.60 -1.03 9.20
C SER A 23 1.58 -2.00 8.56
N LEU A 24 2.57 -2.49 9.33
CA LEU A 24 3.49 -3.53 8.85
C LEU A 24 2.75 -4.74 8.31
N ALA A 25 1.77 -5.24 9.07
CA ALA A 25 1.01 -6.42 8.69
C ALA A 25 0.09 -6.15 7.48
N ALA A 26 -0.61 -5.00 7.46
CA ALA A 26 -1.52 -4.67 6.37
C ALA A 26 -0.80 -4.51 5.03
N PHE A 27 0.29 -3.75 4.99
CA PHE A 27 1.05 -3.54 3.75
C PHE A 27 1.94 -4.74 3.41
N GLY A 28 2.41 -5.51 4.41
CA GLY A 28 3.04 -6.80 4.18
C GLY A 28 2.09 -7.79 3.52
N ALA A 29 0.85 -7.88 4.00
CA ALA A 29 -0.19 -8.72 3.45
C ALA A 29 -0.59 -8.33 2.01
N GLU A 30 -0.66 -7.03 1.70
CA GLU A 30 -0.99 -6.54 0.36
C GLU A 30 0.04 -7.00 -0.67
N TYR A 31 1.32 -6.91 -0.33
CA TYR A 31 2.40 -7.14 -1.29
C TYR A 31 3.09 -8.51 -1.15
N CYS A 32 2.56 -9.43 -0.35
CA CYS A 32 3.20 -10.70 -0.02
C CYS A 32 3.49 -11.61 -1.24
N LEU A 33 2.63 -11.61 -2.26
CA LEU A 33 2.83 -12.46 -3.45
C LEU A 33 3.76 -11.85 -4.50
N GLN A 34 4.04 -10.54 -4.43
CA GLN A 34 4.80 -9.86 -5.48
C GLN A 34 6.18 -10.50 -5.78
N PRO A 35 7.01 -10.82 -4.80
CA PRO A 35 8.33 -11.39 -5.10
C PRO A 35 8.27 -12.81 -5.65
N VAL A 36 7.20 -13.55 -5.39
CA VAL A 36 7.07 -14.97 -5.80
C VAL A 36 6.27 -15.17 -7.08
N ILE A 37 5.90 -14.11 -7.78
CA ILE A 37 5.20 -14.19 -9.07
C ILE A 37 5.88 -15.15 -10.05
N PRO A 38 7.22 -15.12 -10.26
CA PRO A 38 7.89 -16.08 -11.15
C PRO A 38 7.73 -17.54 -10.71
N ILE A 39 7.73 -17.81 -9.42
CA ILE A 39 7.56 -19.17 -8.88
C ILE A 39 6.11 -19.64 -9.03
N LEU A 40 5.13 -18.75 -8.80
CA LEU A 40 3.73 -19.05 -9.09
C LEU A 40 3.51 -19.40 -10.57
N ALA A 41 4.21 -18.69 -11.49
CA ALA A 41 4.13 -19.00 -12.91
C ALA A 41 4.64 -20.43 -13.20
N GLN A 42 5.72 -20.84 -12.55
CA GLN A 42 6.27 -22.20 -12.70
C GLN A 42 5.38 -23.26 -12.07
N ASP A 43 4.96 -23.08 -10.81
CA ASP A 43 4.18 -24.09 -10.07
C ASP A 43 2.81 -24.37 -10.71
N PHE A 44 2.18 -23.34 -11.26
CA PHE A 44 0.84 -23.45 -11.86
C PHE A 44 0.88 -23.48 -13.41
N ASN A 45 2.07 -23.59 -14.03
CA ASN A 45 2.25 -23.57 -15.50
C ASN A 45 1.56 -22.40 -16.19
N LEU A 46 1.77 -21.19 -15.66
CA LEU A 46 1.15 -19.95 -16.14
C LEU A 46 2.13 -19.09 -16.92
N THR A 47 1.59 -18.24 -17.80
CA THR A 47 2.35 -17.14 -18.35
C THR A 47 2.67 -16.09 -17.27
N PRO A 48 3.76 -15.30 -17.42
CA PRO A 48 4.07 -14.22 -16.49
C PRO A 48 2.91 -13.24 -16.27
N THR A 49 2.15 -12.96 -17.31
CA THR A 49 0.97 -12.09 -17.25
C THR A 49 -0.14 -12.71 -16.39
N GLN A 50 -0.42 -14.01 -16.56
CA GLN A 50 -1.41 -14.70 -15.73
C GLN A 50 -1.00 -14.73 -14.26
N ALA A 51 0.26 -15.04 -13.95
CA ALA A 51 0.75 -15.07 -12.57
C ALA A 51 0.67 -13.69 -11.90
N SER A 52 0.91 -12.59 -12.66
CA SER A 52 0.80 -11.23 -12.15
C SER A 52 -0.62 -10.83 -11.75
N LEU A 53 -1.66 -11.53 -12.23
CA LEU A 53 -3.05 -11.33 -11.79
C LEU A 53 -3.22 -11.54 -10.28
N SER A 54 -2.36 -12.36 -9.64
CA SER A 54 -2.36 -12.52 -8.19
C SER A 54 -2.15 -11.20 -7.42
N MET A 55 -1.44 -10.25 -8.01
CA MET A 55 -1.33 -8.88 -7.48
C MET A 55 -2.52 -8.01 -7.90
N SER A 56 -2.89 -8.05 -9.17
CA SER A 56 -3.95 -7.20 -9.72
C SER A 56 -5.30 -7.41 -9.05
N PHE A 57 -5.67 -8.66 -8.75
CA PHE A 57 -6.94 -8.95 -8.07
C PHE A 57 -6.99 -8.37 -6.65
N GLY A 58 -5.88 -8.41 -5.91
CA GLY A 58 -5.78 -7.77 -4.59
C GLY A 58 -5.94 -6.25 -4.69
N THR A 59 -5.18 -5.62 -5.58
CA THR A 59 -5.20 -4.15 -5.74
C THR A 59 -6.54 -3.64 -6.28
N ILE A 60 -7.18 -4.33 -7.21
CA ILE A 60 -8.52 -3.99 -7.69
C ILE A 60 -9.55 -4.07 -6.55
N GLY A 61 -9.54 -5.16 -5.77
CA GLY A 61 -10.42 -5.29 -4.61
C GLY A 61 -10.24 -4.15 -3.61
N MET A 62 -8.98 -3.80 -3.33
CA MET A 62 -8.62 -2.71 -2.43
C MET A 62 -9.07 -1.34 -2.96
N ALA A 63 -8.83 -1.04 -4.24
CA ALA A 63 -9.19 0.22 -4.86
C ALA A 63 -10.69 0.53 -4.75
N PHE A 64 -11.55 -0.42 -5.16
CA PHE A 64 -12.99 -0.26 -5.05
C PHE A 64 -13.48 -0.16 -3.60
N SER A 65 -12.91 -0.97 -2.71
CA SER A 65 -13.31 -0.98 -1.31
C SER A 65 -12.91 0.30 -0.58
N MET A 66 -11.74 0.90 -0.89
CA MET A 66 -11.34 2.18 -0.31
C MET A 66 -12.37 3.29 -0.59
N LEU A 67 -12.91 3.33 -1.81
CA LEU A 67 -13.95 4.30 -2.18
C LEU A 67 -15.24 4.08 -1.38
N LEU A 68 -15.67 2.82 -1.23
CA LEU A 68 -16.84 2.46 -0.44
C LEU A 68 -16.65 2.79 1.04
N ILE A 69 -15.51 2.42 1.62
CA ILE A 69 -15.19 2.68 3.02
C ILE A 69 -15.12 4.18 3.30
N ALA A 70 -14.52 4.98 2.41
CA ALA A 70 -14.51 6.44 2.55
C ALA A 70 -15.95 6.99 2.64
N SER A 71 -16.87 6.48 1.81
CA SER A 71 -18.28 6.90 1.78
C SER A 71 -19.06 6.54 3.04
N ILE A 72 -18.79 5.36 3.62
CA ILE A 72 -19.51 4.85 4.81
C ILE A 72 -18.74 5.06 6.11
N SER A 73 -17.57 5.67 6.05
CA SER A 73 -16.64 5.78 7.17
C SER A 73 -17.26 6.39 8.43
N LYS A 74 -18.25 7.25 8.29
CA LYS A 74 -18.98 7.87 9.42
C LYS A 74 -19.80 6.88 10.25
N HIS A 75 -20.18 5.74 9.64
CA HIS A 75 -20.99 4.69 10.26
C HIS A 75 -20.14 3.55 10.85
N LEU A 76 -18.82 3.57 10.66
CA LEU A 76 -17.92 2.48 11.03
C LEU A 76 -17.20 2.76 12.36
N GLU A 77 -17.10 1.75 13.21
CA GLU A 77 -16.24 1.79 14.40
C GLU A 77 -14.79 1.46 13.97
N ARG A 78 -13.90 2.47 14.09
CA ARG A 78 -12.53 2.43 13.51
C ARG A 78 -11.75 1.20 13.94
N LYS A 79 -11.59 1.00 15.25
CA LYS A 79 -10.81 -0.14 15.79
C LYS A 79 -11.34 -1.48 15.30
N LYS A 80 -12.66 -1.72 15.42
CA LYS A 80 -13.24 -3.02 15.04
C LYS A 80 -13.00 -3.33 13.56
N VAL A 81 -13.27 -2.36 12.67
CA VAL A 81 -13.11 -2.58 11.24
C VAL A 81 -11.65 -2.84 10.88
N MET A 82 -10.70 -2.05 11.40
CA MET A 82 -9.27 -2.25 11.16
C MET A 82 -8.80 -3.65 11.60
N VAL A 83 -9.18 -4.07 12.80
CA VAL A 83 -8.76 -5.38 13.34
C VAL A 83 -9.40 -6.55 12.59
N ILE A 84 -10.71 -6.48 12.32
CA ILE A 84 -11.43 -7.53 11.57
C ILE A 84 -10.86 -7.64 10.15
N ALA A 85 -10.64 -6.50 9.49
CA ALA A 85 -10.05 -6.45 8.16
C ALA A 85 -8.68 -7.13 8.12
N LEU A 86 -7.79 -6.80 9.05
CA LEU A 86 -6.47 -7.40 9.14
C LEU A 86 -6.54 -8.89 9.53
N GLY A 87 -7.38 -9.25 10.51
CA GLY A 87 -7.53 -10.63 10.96
C GLY A 87 -8.04 -11.58 9.88
N ILE A 88 -9.13 -11.21 9.20
CA ILE A 88 -9.68 -12.03 8.11
C ILE A 88 -8.69 -12.06 6.93
N SER A 89 -8.05 -10.94 6.57
CA SER A 89 -7.02 -10.93 5.53
C SER A 89 -5.87 -11.88 5.84
N SER A 90 -5.47 -11.99 7.10
CA SER A 90 -4.43 -12.94 7.53
C SER A 90 -4.86 -14.39 7.38
N ILE A 91 -6.12 -14.69 7.71
CA ILE A 91 -6.71 -16.03 7.49
C ILE A 91 -6.75 -16.38 6.00
N LEU A 92 -7.09 -15.41 5.13
CA LEU A 92 -7.07 -15.64 3.68
C LEU A 92 -5.66 -15.95 3.16
N ILE A 93 -4.61 -15.33 3.74
CA ILE A 93 -3.21 -15.68 3.41
C ILE A 93 -2.90 -17.13 3.82
N LEU A 94 -3.34 -17.55 5.01
CA LEU A 94 -3.18 -18.94 5.45
C LEU A 94 -3.92 -19.92 4.52
N LEU A 95 -5.10 -19.58 4.05
CA LEU A 95 -5.83 -20.39 3.06
C LEU A 95 -5.08 -20.44 1.72
N MET A 96 -4.53 -19.32 1.24
CA MET A 96 -3.72 -19.29 0.02
C MET A 96 -2.47 -20.19 0.14
N SER A 97 -1.88 -20.33 1.33
CA SER A 97 -0.68 -21.15 1.52
C SER A 97 -0.91 -22.65 1.30
N ILE A 98 -2.14 -23.13 1.44
CA ILE A 98 -2.52 -24.53 1.27
C ILE A 98 -3.30 -24.81 -0.02
N THR A 99 -3.57 -23.76 -0.82
CA THR A 99 -4.37 -23.85 -2.04
C THR A 99 -3.56 -24.42 -3.20
N GLU A 100 -4.15 -25.38 -3.94
CA GLU A 100 -3.56 -26.00 -5.11
C GLU A 100 -4.08 -25.43 -6.44
N GLU A 101 -5.13 -24.61 -6.40
CA GLU A 101 -5.75 -24.00 -7.58
C GLU A 101 -5.46 -22.51 -7.64
N PHE A 102 -4.88 -22.06 -8.75
CA PHE A 102 -4.56 -20.64 -8.96
C PHE A 102 -5.81 -19.74 -9.01
N ALA A 103 -6.91 -20.23 -9.59
CA ALA A 103 -8.17 -19.49 -9.64
C ALA A 103 -8.71 -19.17 -8.23
N LEU A 104 -8.54 -20.11 -7.28
CA LEU A 104 -8.92 -19.87 -5.89
C LEU A 104 -7.98 -18.85 -5.22
N ILE A 105 -6.68 -18.84 -5.54
CA ILE A 105 -5.75 -17.81 -5.09
C ILE A 105 -6.24 -16.43 -5.56
N LEU A 106 -6.65 -16.28 -6.82
CA LEU A 106 -7.17 -15.00 -7.35
C LEU A 106 -8.45 -14.56 -6.61
N ALA A 107 -9.38 -15.47 -6.35
CA ALA A 107 -10.59 -15.17 -5.60
C ALA A 107 -10.29 -14.74 -4.17
N LEU A 108 -9.38 -15.46 -3.47
CA LEU A 108 -8.95 -15.12 -2.12
C LEU A 108 -8.23 -13.76 -2.08
N ARG A 109 -7.40 -13.47 -3.09
CA ARG A 109 -6.72 -12.16 -3.23
C ARG A 109 -7.71 -11.01 -3.42
N PHE A 110 -8.74 -11.20 -4.26
CA PHE A 110 -9.77 -10.19 -4.47
C PHE A 110 -10.53 -9.88 -3.17
N VAL A 111 -10.97 -10.91 -2.45
CA VAL A 111 -11.65 -10.75 -1.14
C VAL A 111 -10.70 -10.13 -0.11
N GLN A 112 -9.44 -10.56 -0.09
CA GLN A 112 -8.41 -9.99 0.78
C GLN A 112 -8.23 -8.49 0.53
N GLY A 113 -8.13 -8.06 -0.74
CA GLY A 113 -8.01 -6.65 -1.10
C GLY A 113 -9.20 -5.82 -0.60
N ILE A 114 -10.43 -6.33 -0.80
CA ILE A 114 -11.65 -5.68 -0.29
C ILE A 114 -11.56 -5.44 1.22
N LEU A 115 -11.18 -6.45 1.98
CA LEU A 115 -11.10 -6.38 3.43
C LEU A 115 -9.95 -5.47 3.88
N LEU A 116 -8.77 -5.66 3.28
CA LEU A 116 -7.55 -4.99 3.68
C LEU A 116 -7.64 -3.47 3.55
N ALA A 117 -8.44 -2.96 2.58
CA ALA A 117 -8.74 -1.54 2.43
C ALA A 117 -9.30 -0.90 3.73
N GLY A 118 -9.91 -1.69 4.60
CA GLY A 118 -10.45 -1.22 5.89
C GLY A 118 -9.39 -0.67 6.83
N PHE A 119 -8.16 -1.16 6.75
CA PHE A 119 -7.09 -0.67 7.61
C PHE A 119 -6.59 0.72 7.21
N PRO A 120 -6.01 0.97 6.02
CA PRO A 120 -5.47 2.27 5.66
C PRO A 120 -6.53 3.36 5.56
N SER A 121 -7.75 3.02 5.14
CA SER A 121 -8.85 3.99 5.05
C SER A 121 -9.27 4.57 6.40
N LEU A 122 -9.10 3.81 7.48
CA LEU A 122 -9.59 4.20 8.81
C LEU A 122 -8.48 4.56 9.81
N ALA A 123 -7.22 4.20 9.52
CA ALA A 123 -6.10 4.42 10.42
C ALA A 123 -5.87 5.90 10.74
N VAL A 124 -5.81 6.74 9.72
CA VAL A 124 -5.63 8.19 9.90
C VAL A 124 -6.83 8.82 10.59
N ALA A 125 -8.04 8.35 10.28
CA ALA A 125 -9.27 8.82 10.93
C ALA A 125 -9.27 8.46 12.43
N TYR A 126 -8.87 7.23 12.80
CA TYR A 126 -8.72 6.82 14.19
C TYR A 126 -7.73 7.72 14.93
N ILE A 127 -6.56 7.99 14.35
CA ILE A 127 -5.56 8.87 14.97
C ILE A 127 -6.13 10.28 15.19
N ASN A 128 -6.80 10.86 14.20
CA ASN A 128 -7.38 12.20 14.30
C ASN A 128 -8.52 12.31 15.33
N GLU A 129 -9.28 11.24 15.54
CA GLU A 129 -10.44 11.22 16.43
C GLU A 129 -10.05 10.93 17.90
N GLU A 130 -9.02 10.11 18.13
CA GLU A 130 -8.71 9.62 19.48
C GLU A 130 -7.49 10.31 20.12
N PHE A 131 -6.59 10.92 19.33
CA PHE A 131 -5.38 11.55 19.86
C PHE A 131 -5.57 13.05 20.13
N ASN A 132 -4.82 13.55 21.11
CA ASN A 132 -4.74 15.00 21.36
C ASN A 132 -4.20 15.72 20.12
N PRO A 133 -4.82 16.83 19.66
CA PRO A 133 -4.40 17.58 18.46
C PRO A 133 -2.91 17.94 18.40
N LYS A 134 -2.26 18.12 19.56
CA LYS A 134 -0.84 18.49 19.64
C LYS A 134 0.12 17.35 19.23
N ILE A 135 -0.36 16.10 19.20
CA ILE A 135 0.49 14.91 18.96
C ILE A 135 0.06 14.09 17.73
N ILE A 136 -1.00 14.48 17.04
CA ILE A 136 -1.53 13.80 15.85
C ILE A 136 -0.43 13.64 14.77
N GLY A 137 0.34 14.70 14.52
CA GLY A 137 1.39 14.66 13.49
C GLY A 137 2.45 13.57 13.76
N ALA A 138 2.86 13.41 15.01
CA ALA A 138 3.80 12.36 15.40
C ALA A 138 3.19 10.95 15.25
N ALA A 139 1.92 10.77 15.62
CA ALA A 139 1.22 9.49 15.49
C ALA A 139 1.00 9.10 14.03
N ILE A 140 0.59 10.04 13.18
CA ILE A 140 0.49 9.83 11.72
C ILE A 140 1.87 9.52 11.14
N GLY A 141 2.93 10.21 11.59
CA GLY A 141 4.31 9.94 11.15
C GLY A 141 4.73 8.49 11.41
N VAL A 142 4.44 7.93 12.58
CA VAL A 142 4.72 6.53 12.90
C VAL A 142 3.93 5.57 11.99
N TYR A 143 2.65 5.84 11.79
CA TYR A 143 1.80 5.06 10.89
C TYR A 143 2.35 5.06 9.45
N VAL A 144 2.63 6.25 8.90
CA VAL A 144 3.10 6.42 7.52
C VAL A 144 4.49 5.79 7.32
N ALA A 145 5.40 5.93 8.29
CA ALA A 145 6.71 5.29 8.22
C ALA A 145 6.62 3.75 8.19
N ALA A 146 5.63 3.18 8.87
CA ALA A 146 5.43 1.74 8.90
C ALA A 146 4.87 1.16 7.58
N THR A 147 4.21 1.96 6.74
CA THR A 147 3.58 1.47 5.50
C THR A 147 4.58 0.91 4.49
N PRO A 148 5.64 1.63 4.06
CA PRO A 148 6.64 1.09 3.15
C PRO A 148 7.50 -0.01 3.80
N LEU A 149 7.76 0.11 5.10
CA LEU A 149 8.49 -0.92 5.86
C LEU A 149 7.71 -2.24 5.87
N GLY A 150 6.40 -2.20 6.03
CA GLY A 150 5.55 -3.40 5.99
C GLY A 150 5.63 -4.10 4.63
N GLY A 151 5.48 -3.34 3.57
CA GLY A 151 5.65 -3.86 2.21
C GLY A 151 7.04 -4.45 1.95
N LEU A 152 8.09 -3.82 2.45
CA LEU A 152 9.46 -4.31 2.34
C LEU A 152 9.69 -5.59 3.15
N VAL A 153 9.37 -5.56 4.45
CA VAL A 153 9.59 -6.70 5.37
C VAL A 153 8.80 -7.92 4.91
N GLY A 154 7.54 -7.74 4.48
CA GLY A 154 6.72 -8.83 3.96
C GLY A 154 7.35 -9.51 2.73
N ARG A 155 7.87 -8.73 1.79
CA ARG A 155 8.54 -9.25 0.59
C ARG A 155 9.83 -9.99 0.93
N ILE A 156 10.69 -9.42 1.77
CA ILE A 156 11.95 -10.07 2.19
C ILE A 156 11.65 -11.36 2.93
N LEU A 157 10.70 -11.35 3.85
CA LEU A 157 10.30 -12.54 4.62
C LEU A 157 9.89 -13.68 3.68
N ILE A 158 8.97 -13.41 2.76
CA ILE A 158 8.46 -14.43 1.83
C ILE A 158 9.56 -14.89 0.87
N SER A 159 10.36 -13.97 0.32
CA SER A 159 11.47 -14.32 -0.58
C SER A 159 12.49 -15.24 0.10
N THR A 160 12.90 -14.90 1.32
CA THR A 160 13.88 -15.70 2.08
C THR A 160 13.32 -17.08 2.43
N LEU A 161 12.08 -17.16 2.90
CA LEU A 161 11.44 -18.44 3.23
C LEU A 161 11.18 -19.29 1.98
N THR A 162 11.01 -18.65 0.83
CA THR A 162 10.86 -19.35 -0.44
C THR A 162 12.13 -20.07 -0.87
N ASP A 163 13.29 -19.44 -0.70
CA ASP A 163 14.59 -20.09 -0.98
C ASP A 163 14.90 -21.23 0.00
N VAL A 164 14.55 -21.07 1.28
CA VAL A 164 14.88 -22.04 2.32
C VAL A 164 13.92 -23.24 2.33
N ALA A 165 12.67 -23.02 1.98
CA ALA A 165 11.62 -24.05 2.08
C ALA A 165 10.67 -23.99 0.86
N SER A 166 9.72 -23.05 0.86
CA SER A 166 8.76 -22.84 -0.24
C SER A 166 8.00 -21.53 -0.06
N TRP A 167 7.41 -21.01 -1.14
CA TRP A 167 6.53 -19.84 -1.07
C TRP A 167 5.28 -20.09 -0.21
N ARG A 168 4.80 -21.34 -0.15
CA ARG A 168 3.67 -21.75 0.71
C ARG A 168 4.02 -21.62 2.19
N MET A 169 5.22 -22.08 2.58
CA MET A 169 5.74 -21.89 3.95
C MET A 169 5.92 -20.40 4.26
N GLY A 170 6.42 -19.61 3.29
CA GLY A 170 6.54 -18.16 3.41
C GLY A 170 5.20 -17.49 3.71
N LEU A 171 4.15 -17.82 2.95
CA LEU A 171 2.79 -17.33 3.19
C LEU A 171 2.22 -17.78 4.53
N MET A 172 2.44 -19.03 4.91
CA MET A 172 1.95 -19.57 6.18
C MET A 172 2.55 -18.80 7.37
N ILE A 173 3.86 -18.62 7.39
CA ILE A 173 4.55 -17.88 8.46
C ILE A 173 4.11 -16.42 8.47
N ALA A 174 4.05 -15.77 7.31
CA ALA A 174 3.57 -14.38 7.19
C ALA A 174 2.13 -14.26 7.68
N GLY A 175 1.23 -15.15 7.26
CA GLY A 175 -0.17 -15.17 7.70
C GLY A 175 -0.31 -15.31 9.21
N ILE A 176 0.48 -16.18 9.85
CA ILE A 176 0.52 -16.32 11.32
C ILE A 176 0.98 -15.01 11.99
N LEU A 177 2.05 -14.40 11.49
CA LEU A 177 2.58 -13.15 12.06
C LEU A 177 1.58 -12.00 11.93
N TYR A 178 0.91 -11.89 10.77
CA TYR A 178 -0.11 -10.87 10.55
C TYR A 178 -1.37 -11.11 11.39
N LEU A 179 -1.76 -12.37 11.60
CA LEU A 179 -2.86 -12.73 12.49
C LEU A 179 -2.53 -12.40 13.95
N LEU A 180 -1.31 -12.70 14.40
CA LEU A 180 -0.83 -12.30 15.73
C LEU A 180 -0.86 -10.76 15.88
N SER A 181 -0.45 -10.02 14.86
CA SER A 181 -0.56 -8.56 14.86
C SER A 181 -2.01 -8.08 15.01
N ALA A 182 -2.96 -8.72 14.31
CA ALA A 182 -4.39 -8.41 14.44
C ALA A 182 -4.93 -8.71 15.85
N ILE A 183 -4.53 -9.84 16.45
CA ILE A 183 -4.91 -10.22 17.83
C ILE A 183 -4.32 -9.22 18.82
N MET A 184 -3.04 -8.89 18.71
CA MET A 184 -2.40 -7.88 19.57
C MET A 184 -3.09 -6.53 19.44
N MET A 185 -3.45 -6.13 18.22
CA MET A 185 -4.18 -4.90 17.96
C MET A 185 -5.58 -4.92 18.59
N TRP A 186 -6.28 -6.07 18.54
CA TRP A 186 -7.56 -6.23 19.22
C TRP A 186 -7.45 -6.00 20.72
N ILE A 187 -6.40 -6.54 21.36
CA ILE A 187 -6.20 -6.49 22.82
C ILE A 187 -5.68 -5.10 23.25
N PHE A 188 -4.66 -4.58 22.58
CA PHE A 188 -3.88 -3.44 23.08
C PHE A 188 -4.23 -2.08 22.43
N LEU A 189 -4.84 -2.05 21.24
CA LEU A 189 -5.27 -0.77 20.67
C LEU A 189 -6.40 -0.20 21.50
N PRO A 190 -6.31 1.06 21.97
CA PRO A 190 -7.41 1.70 22.69
C PRO A 190 -8.72 1.71 21.88
N PRO A 191 -9.88 1.61 22.52
CA PRO A 191 -11.16 1.64 21.82
C PRO A 191 -11.44 3.01 21.19
N SER A 192 -12.24 3.02 20.12
CA SER A 192 -12.72 4.25 19.48
C SER A 192 -13.86 4.84 20.32
N LEU A 193 -13.56 5.78 21.20
CA LEU A 193 -14.52 6.35 22.16
C LEU A 193 -15.05 7.74 21.77
N ASN A 194 -14.26 8.50 21.02
CA ASN A 194 -14.56 9.90 20.76
C ASN A 194 -15.41 10.13 19.50
N LYS A 195 -15.56 9.11 18.68
CA LYS A 195 -16.39 9.18 17.50
C LYS A 195 -17.86 8.92 17.81
N LYS A 196 -18.72 9.85 17.44
CA LYS A 196 -20.17 9.61 17.35
C LYS A 196 -20.45 8.87 16.03
N ILE A 197 -20.86 7.61 16.14
CA ILE A 197 -21.32 6.84 14.98
C ILE A 197 -22.66 7.44 14.52
N GLU A 198 -22.73 7.88 13.29
CA GLU A 198 -23.97 8.38 12.71
C GLU A 198 -24.94 7.22 12.47
N HIS A 199 -26.03 7.15 13.23
CA HIS A 199 -27.13 6.21 13.00
C HIS A 199 -28.10 6.82 11.97
N GLY A 200 -27.85 6.60 10.70
CA GLY A 200 -28.69 7.13 9.61
C GLY A 200 -28.61 6.24 8.37
N LYS A 201 -29.44 6.57 7.37
CA LYS A 201 -29.35 5.88 6.07
C LYS A 201 -28.02 6.22 5.39
N ILE A 202 -27.24 5.19 5.06
CA ILE A 202 -26.04 5.35 4.26
C ILE A 202 -26.47 5.84 2.86
N LYS A 203 -26.03 7.05 2.51
CA LYS A 203 -26.24 7.61 1.17
C LYS A 203 -24.87 7.80 0.53
N ILE A 204 -24.52 6.88 -0.38
CA ILE A 204 -23.35 7.06 -1.21
C ILE A 204 -23.72 8.06 -2.31
N GLN A 205 -23.10 9.23 -2.28
CA GLN A 205 -23.37 10.30 -3.26
C GLN A 205 -22.50 10.10 -4.51
N TRP A 206 -22.83 9.09 -5.31
CA TRP A 206 -22.11 8.79 -6.56
C TRP A 206 -21.98 10.00 -7.50
N LYS A 207 -22.96 10.91 -7.47
CA LYS A 207 -22.96 12.13 -8.28
C LYS A 207 -21.77 13.03 -7.95
N ASP A 208 -21.38 13.11 -6.66
CA ASP A 208 -20.26 13.95 -6.23
C ASP A 208 -18.92 13.36 -6.73
N PHE A 209 -18.78 12.04 -6.69
CA PHE A 209 -17.60 11.37 -7.27
C PHE A 209 -17.52 11.55 -8.79
N LEU A 210 -18.65 11.40 -9.50
CA LEU A 210 -18.70 11.59 -10.95
C LEU A 210 -18.46 13.05 -11.35
N SER A 211 -18.85 14.02 -10.53
CA SER A 211 -18.59 15.44 -10.79
C SER A 211 -17.11 15.78 -10.82
N LEU A 212 -16.28 15.05 -10.03
CA LEU A 212 -14.83 15.21 -10.04
C LEU A 212 -14.19 14.87 -11.38
N LEU A 213 -14.79 13.92 -12.12
CA LEU A 213 -14.32 13.53 -13.45
C LEU A 213 -14.61 14.58 -14.53
N GLN A 214 -15.41 15.63 -14.24
CA GLN A 214 -15.64 16.75 -15.15
C GLN A 214 -14.55 17.81 -15.04
N ASN A 215 -13.79 17.82 -13.97
CA ASN A 215 -12.68 18.76 -13.78
C ASN A 215 -11.41 18.25 -14.49
N LYS A 216 -11.07 18.90 -15.62
CA LYS A 216 -9.93 18.54 -16.47
C LYS A 216 -8.60 18.45 -15.69
N LYS A 217 -8.38 19.34 -14.71
CA LYS A 217 -7.16 19.33 -13.90
C LYS A 217 -7.09 18.12 -12.99
N ILE A 218 -8.18 17.79 -12.36
CA ILE A 218 -8.27 16.65 -11.43
C ILE A 218 -8.13 15.32 -12.20
N ILE A 219 -8.82 15.15 -13.31
CA ILE A 219 -8.72 13.91 -14.10
C ILE A 219 -7.29 13.71 -14.64
N MET A 220 -6.59 14.78 -15.01
CA MET A 220 -5.19 14.68 -15.42
C MET A 220 -4.28 14.20 -14.27
N ILE A 221 -4.49 14.68 -13.04
CA ILE A 221 -3.75 14.21 -11.87
C ILE A 221 -4.04 12.73 -11.60
N TYR A 222 -5.30 12.29 -11.73
CA TYR A 222 -5.69 10.90 -11.58
C TYR A 222 -5.06 10.01 -12.66
N LEU A 223 -5.04 10.45 -13.91
CA LEU A 223 -4.40 9.72 -15.01
C LEU A 223 -2.87 9.62 -14.83
N ILE A 224 -2.23 10.67 -14.30
CA ILE A 224 -0.81 10.60 -13.93
C ILE A 224 -0.61 9.52 -12.86
N ALA A 225 -1.43 9.49 -11.80
CA ALA A 225 -1.35 8.47 -10.75
C ALA A 225 -1.51 7.05 -11.32
N PHE A 226 -2.51 6.84 -12.17
CA PHE A 226 -2.77 5.56 -12.84
C PHE A 226 -1.58 5.10 -13.68
N CYS A 227 -1.08 5.95 -14.58
CA CYS A 227 0.03 5.60 -15.47
C CYS A 227 1.32 5.33 -14.69
N VAL A 228 1.66 6.19 -13.73
CA VAL A 228 2.91 6.13 -12.98
C VAL A 228 2.92 4.91 -12.05
N MET A 229 1.81 4.61 -11.38
CA MET A 229 1.68 3.41 -10.54
C MET A 229 1.64 2.14 -11.38
N GLY A 230 0.91 2.14 -12.49
CA GLY A 230 0.88 1.00 -13.43
C GLY A 230 2.26 0.65 -13.95
N CYS A 231 3.04 1.65 -14.40
CA CYS A 231 4.44 1.44 -14.80
C CYS A 231 5.29 0.91 -13.63
N PHE A 232 5.10 1.45 -12.42
CA PHE A 232 5.87 1.05 -11.25
C PHE A 232 5.63 -0.41 -10.87
N VAL A 233 4.37 -0.79 -10.71
CA VAL A 233 3.99 -2.18 -10.36
C VAL A 233 4.40 -3.15 -11.46
N CYS A 234 4.16 -2.80 -12.73
CA CYS A 234 4.56 -3.60 -13.87
C CYS A 234 6.07 -3.87 -13.85
N THR A 235 6.89 -2.83 -13.69
CA THR A 235 8.35 -2.97 -13.64
C THR A 235 8.77 -3.91 -12.51
N TYR A 236 8.26 -3.73 -11.29
CA TYR A 236 8.64 -4.57 -10.15
C TYR A 236 8.07 -6.00 -10.22
N ASN A 237 6.93 -6.22 -10.86
CA ASN A 237 6.40 -7.55 -11.07
C ASN A 237 7.22 -8.36 -12.08
N PHE A 238 7.71 -7.71 -13.15
CA PHE A 238 8.40 -8.41 -14.22
C PHE A 238 9.93 -8.41 -14.10
N ILE A 239 10.53 -7.45 -13.38
CA ILE A 239 11.98 -7.43 -13.19
C ILE A 239 12.49 -8.69 -12.49
N SER A 240 11.69 -9.29 -11.61
CA SER A 240 12.00 -10.54 -10.93
C SER A 240 12.25 -11.68 -11.92
N TYR A 241 11.47 -11.80 -12.99
CA TYR A 241 11.69 -12.80 -14.05
C TYR A 241 13.03 -12.59 -14.73
N VAL A 242 13.36 -11.36 -15.09
CA VAL A 242 14.62 -11.02 -15.75
C VAL A 242 15.81 -11.39 -14.87
N LEU A 243 15.71 -11.13 -13.57
CA LEU A 243 16.81 -11.33 -12.63
C LEU A 243 16.97 -12.80 -12.18
N MET A 244 15.90 -13.61 -12.26
CA MET A 244 15.96 -15.05 -11.98
C MET A 244 16.51 -15.88 -13.16
N THR A 245 16.52 -15.34 -14.38
CA THR A 245 16.99 -16.02 -15.58
C THR A 245 18.42 -15.62 -15.95
N GLU A 246 19.04 -16.36 -16.87
CA GLU A 246 20.34 -16.00 -17.44
C GLU A 246 20.34 -14.59 -18.03
N PRO A 247 21.41 -13.83 -17.89
CA PRO A 247 22.73 -14.19 -17.32
C PRO A 247 22.84 -13.99 -15.80
N TYR A 248 21.78 -13.55 -15.07
CA TYR A 248 21.87 -13.11 -13.67
C TYR A 248 21.70 -14.27 -12.69
N ASN A 249 20.72 -15.14 -12.89
CA ASN A 249 20.41 -16.31 -12.05
C ASN A 249 20.39 -15.98 -10.55
N LEU A 250 19.79 -14.84 -10.18
CA LEU A 250 19.72 -14.40 -8.78
C LEU A 250 18.75 -15.27 -7.98
N SER A 251 19.09 -15.55 -6.71
CA SER A 251 18.22 -16.25 -5.79
C SER A 251 16.99 -15.41 -5.42
N GLN A 252 15.94 -16.06 -4.98
CA GLN A 252 14.70 -15.40 -4.56
C GLN A 252 14.94 -14.45 -3.38
N THR A 253 15.83 -14.79 -2.46
CA THR A 253 16.25 -13.91 -1.36
C THR A 253 16.82 -12.60 -1.86
N ILE A 254 17.75 -12.64 -2.85
CA ILE A 254 18.35 -11.42 -3.43
C ILE A 254 17.28 -10.57 -4.10
N ILE A 255 16.33 -11.21 -4.79
CA ILE A 255 15.18 -10.49 -5.40
C ILE A 255 14.34 -9.79 -4.34
N GLY A 256 14.08 -10.45 -3.20
CA GLY A 256 13.40 -9.82 -2.06
C GLY A 256 14.12 -8.58 -1.55
N PHE A 257 15.47 -8.60 -1.50
CA PHE A 257 16.28 -7.45 -1.09
C PHE A 257 16.28 -6.29 -2.09
N ILE A 258 15.93 -6.51 -3.37
CA ILE A 258 15.79 -5.41 -4.34
C ILE A 258 14.69 -4.41 -3.90
N PHE A 259 13.68 -4.86 -3.18
CA PHE A 259 12.65 -3.99 -2.65
C PHE A 259 13.16 -3.01 -1.56
N VAL A 260 14.39 -3.17 -1.05
CA VAL A 260 15.06 -2.17 -0.21
C VAL A 260 15.19 -0.83 -0.95
N LEU A 261 15.23 -0.83 -2.27
CA LEU A 261 15.21 0.38 -3.09
C LEU A 261 13.98 1.26 -2.84
N TYR A 262 12.89 0.73 -2.28
CA TYR A 262 11.73 1.54 -1.86
C TYR A 262 12.08 2.57 -0.77
N LEU A 263 13.14 2.35 0.00
CA LEU A 263 13.64 3.34 0.95
C LEU A 263 14.16 4.61 0.25
N VAL A 264 14.71 4.46 -0.96
CA VAL A 264 15.08 5.60 -1.83
C VAL A 264 13.85 6.45 -2.16
N GLY A 265 12.69 5.81 -2.29
CA GLY A 265 11.41 6.48 -2.48
C GLY A 265 11.00 7.36 -1.30
N SER A 266 11.26 6.92 -0.07
CA SER A 266 10.96 7.73 1.12
C SER A 266 11.79 9.02 1.13
N VAL A 267 13.07 8.95 0.75
CA VAL A 267 13.93 10.11 0.57
C VAL A 267 13.39 11.01 -0.54
N SER A 268 13.00 10.44 -1.68
CA SER A 268 12.41 11.19 -2.79
C SER A 268 11.15 11.96 -2.37
N SER A 269 10.24 11.30 -1.65
CA SER A 269 9.00 11.95 -1.18
C SER A 269 9.29 13.19 -0.32
N ALA A 270 10.27 13.11 0.57
CA ALA A 270 10.66 14.24 1.41
C ALA A 270 11.31 15.37 0.59
N VAL A 271 12.30 15.04 -0.27
CA VAL A 271 13.04 16.02 -1.07
C VAL A 271 12.14 16.70 -2.11
N MET A 272 11.40 15.88 -2.90
CA MET A 272 10.53 16.40 -3.95
C MET A 272 9.30 17.11 -3.38
N GLY A 273 8.81 16.70 -2.20
CA GLY A 273 7.78 17.43 -1.46
C GLY A 273 8.25 18.82 -1.07
N THR A 274 9.42 18.94 -0.44
CA THR A 274 9.99 20.26 -0.06
C THR A 274 10.26 21.14 -1.27
N LEU A 275 10.77 20.57 -2.37
CA LEU A 275 10.98 21.32 -3.61
C LEU A 275 9.68 21.83 -4.22
N SER A 276 8.58 21.08 -4.06
CA SER A 276 7.28 21.51 -4.59
C SER A 276 6.69 22.71 -3.87
N ASP A 277 7.06 22.94 -2.62
CA ASP A 277 6.67 24.15 -1.88
C ASP A 277 7.24 25.43 -2.51
N HIS A 278 8.41 25.32 -3.17
CA HIS A 278 9.09 26.45 -3.82
C HIS A 278 8.76 26.56 -5.31
N TYR A 279 8.72 25.44 -6.04
CA TYR A 279 8.60 25.43 -7.51
C TYR A 279 7.21 25.04 -8.00
N GLY A 280 6.32 24.60 -7.10
CA GLY A 280 4.98 24.13 -7.41
C GLY A 280 4.93 22.65 -7.85
N HIS A 281 3.82 22.00 -7.51
CA HIS A 281 3.63 20.56 -7.74
C HIS A 281 3.78 20.13 -9.21
N GLY A 282 3.28 20.95 -10.15
CA GLY A 282 3.30 20.59 -11.58
C GLY A 282 4.71 20.44 -12.15
N ILE A 283 5.63 21.37 -11.82
CA ILE A 283 7.02 21.32 -12.29
C ILE A 283 7.74 20.10 -11.68
N ILE A 284 7.55 19.88 -10.39
CA ILE A 284 8.20 18.76 -9.69
C ILE A 284 7.68 17.41 -10.19
N ILE A 285 6.40 17.29 -10.54
CA ILE A 285 5.86 16.09 -11.17
C ILE A 285 6.56 15.82 -12.51
N VAL A 286 6.72 16.84 -13.36
CA VAL A 286 7.40 16.70 -14.67
C VAL A 286 8.85 16.25 -14.48
N ILE A 287 9.59 16.88 -13.58
CA ILE A 287 10.98 16.50 -13.27
C ILE A 287 11.03 15.06 -12.77
N SER A 288 10.13 14.68 -11.87
CA SER A 288 10.08 13.33 -11.31
C SER A 288 9.74 12.26 -12.36
N VAL A 289 8.84 12.58 -13.32
CA VAL A 289 8.55 11.70 -14.47
C VAL A 289 9.80 11.52 -15.35
N ILE A 290 10.54 12.58 -15.62
CA ILE A 290 11.80 12.50 -16.39
C ILE A 290 12.80 11.61 -15.66
N ILE A 291 12.97 11.77 -14.36
CA ILE A 291 13.83 10.92 -13.52
C ILE A 291 13.37 9.46 -13.62
N GLN A 292 12.06 9.20 -13.52
CA GLN A 292 11.50 7.86 -13.66
C GLN A 292 11.79 7.25 -15.05
N LEU A 293 11.64 8.03 -16.12
CA LEU A 293 11.98 7.59 -17.49
C LEU A 293 13.46 7.27 -17.65
N VAL A 294 14.34 8.10 -17.12
CA VAL A 294 15.79 7.80 -17.13
C VAL A 294 16.07 6.51 -16.39
N GLY A 295 15.46 6.31 -15.23
CA GLY A 295 15.60 5.10 -14.43
C GLY A 295 15.20 3.84 -15.20
N ILE A 296 14.02 3.82 -15.83
CA ILE A 296 13.55 2.65 -16.57
C ILE A 296 14.45 2.36 -17.80
N LEU A 297 14.93 3.38 -18.50
CA LEU A 297 15.85 3.22 -19.62
C LEU A 297 17.18 2.58 -19.17
N LEU A 298 17.70 2.95 -18.00
CA LEU A 298 18.90 2.32 -17.44
C LEU A 298 18.70 0.84 -17.14
N THR A 299 17.48 0.39 -16.82
CA THR A 299 17.23 -1.03 -16.59
C THR A 299 17.35 -1.89 -17.86
N LEU A 300 17.38 -1.31 -19.06
CA LEU A 300 17.55 -2.03 -20.32
C LEU A 300 19.00 -2.50 -20.53
N PHE A 301 19.98 -1.88 -19.88
CA PHE A 301 21.37 -2.28 -20.00
C PHE A 301 21.66 -3.62 -19.31
N MET A 302 22.58 -4.40 -19.88
CA MET A 302 22.92 -5.74 -19.38
C MET A 302 23.63 -5.75 -18.01
N PRO A 303 24.56 -4.85 -17.65
CA PRO A 303 25.27 -4.93 -16.38
C PRO A 303 24.30 -4.81 -15.19
N LEU A 304 24.34 -5.77 -14.26
CA LEU A 304 23.45 -5.85 -13.09
C LEU A 304 23.48 -4.56 -12.25
N ILE A 305 24.67 -3.99 -12.03
CA ILE A 305 24.83 -2.75 -11.25
C ILE A 305 24.06 -1.59 -11.91
N VAL A 306 24.15 -1.44 -13.24
CA VAL A 306 23.43 -0.39 -13.97
C VAL A 306 21.92 -0.60 -13.86
N LYS A 307 21.46 -1.85 -13.91
CA LYS A 307 20.06 -2.21 -13.75
C LYS A 307 19.53 -1.88 -12.35
N ILE A 308 20.31 -2.16 -11.30
CA ILE A 308 19.95 -1.82 -9.90
C ILE A 308 19.93 -0.29 -9.71
N ILE A 309 20.92 0.44 -10.23
CA ILE A 309 20.94 1.92 -10.20
C ILE A 309 19.73 2.46 -10.97
N GLY A 310 19.42 1.89 -12.13
CA GLY A 310 18.23 2.24 -12.90
C GLY A 310 16.94 2.08 -12.09
N LEU A 311 16.78 0.95 -11.39
CA LEU A 311 15.64 0.71 -10.50
C LEU A 311 15.57 1.72 -9.33
N ALA A 312 16.72 2.10 -8.76
CA ALA A 312 16.77 3.10 -7.69
C ALA A 312 16.32 4.48 -8.20
N ILE A 313 16.81 4.90 -9.36
CA ILE A 313 16.42 6.17 -10.02
C ILE A 313 14.93 6.13 -10.42
N PHE A 314 14.48 5.01 -10.99
CA PHE A 314 13.08 4.77 -11.34
C PHE A 314 12.16 4.93 -10.11
N THR A 315 12.55 4.30 -8.99
CA THR A 315 11.83 4.38 -7.73
C THR A 315 11.84 5.80 -7.16
N TYR A 316 12.97 6.49 -7.23
CA TYR A 316 13.07 7.89 -6.82
C TYR A 316 12.08 8.77 -7.60
N GLY A 317 12.04 8.64 -8.92
CA GLY A 317 11.11 9.36 -9.78
C GLY A 317 9.64 9.06 -9.44
N PHE A 318 9.29 7.78 -9.30
CA PHE A 318 7.94 7.34 -8.95
C PHE A 318 7.42 8.00 -7.66
N PHE A 319 8.18 7.93 -6.57
CA PHE A 319 7.76 8.49 -5.30
C PHE A 319 7.69 10.02 -5.32
N GLY A 320 8.54 10.68 -6.12
CA GLY A 320 8.46 12.12 -6.35
C GLY A 320 7.15 12.52 -7.05
N VAL A 321 6.70 11.75 -8.06
CA VAL A 321 5.39 11.98 -8.71
C VAL A 321 4.26 11.70 -7.75
N HIS A 322 4.27 10.53 -7.10
CA HIS A 322 3.17 10.09 -6.24
C HIS A 322 2.92 11.06 -5.07
N SER A 323 3.95 11.44 -4.34
CA SER A 323 3.80 12.35 -3.19
C SER A 323 3.23 13.71 -3.60
N ASN A 324 3.71 14.26 -4.73
CA ASN A 324 3.24 15.54 -5.23
C ASN A 324 1.83 15.47 -5.81
N ALA A 325 1.50 14.45 -6.61
CA ALA A 325 0.17 14.28 -7.18
C ALA A 325 -0.89 14.05 -6.09
N CYS A 326 -0.55 13.22 -5.09
CA CYS A 326 -1.36 12.93 -3.91
C CYS A 326 -1.69 14.19 -3.10
N ALA A 327 -0.71 15.07 -2.89
CA ALA A 327 -0.91 16.33 -2.19
C ALA A 327 -1.66 17.37 -3.06
N TRP A 328 -1.41 17.40 -4.36
CA TRP A 328 -1.98 18.39 -5.27
C TRP A 328 -3.45 18.15 -5.59
N ALA A 329 -3.89 16.90 -5.70
CA ALA A 329 -5.26 16.58 -6.06
C ALA A 329 -6.30 17.24 -5.13
N PRO A 330 -6.24 17.10 -3.77
CA PRO A 330 -7.17 17.75 -2.87
C PRO A 330 -7.07 19.28 -2.84
N GLN A 331 -5.89 19.84 -3.17
CA GLN A 331 -5.68 21.30 -3.25
C GLN A 331 -6.27 21.90 -4.52
N SER A 332 -6.50 21.09 -5.56
CA SER A 332 -6.94 21.53 -6.87
C SER A 332 -8.46 21.64 -7.01
N CYS A 333 -9.21 21.35 -5.95
CA CYS A 333 -10.68 21.34 -5.97
C CYS A 333 -11.25 21.98 -4.70
N GLN A 334 -12.44 22.58 -4.83
CA GLN A 334 -13.21 23.12 -3.70
C GLN A 334 -14.16 22.05 -3.08
N ASN A 335 -14.26 20.87 -3.68
CA ASN A 335 -15.04 19.75 -3.18
C ASN A 335 -14.46 19.18 -1.88
N ASP A 336 -15.16 18.23 -1.27
CA ASP A 336 -14.68 17.49 -0.11
C ASP A 336 -13.31 16.84 -0.43
N LYS A 337 -12.28 17.30 0.26
CA LYS A 337 -10.88 16.85 0.07
C LYS A 337 -10.73 15.34 0.28
N ALA A 338 -11.56 14.75 1.15
CA ALA A 338 -11.54 13.31 1.41
C ALA A 338 -12.06 12.52 0.21
N GLN A 339 -13.10 13.01 -0.49
CA GLN A 339 -13.63 12.39 -1.70
C GLN A 339 -12.62 12.48 -2.85
N VAL A 340 -11.99 13.65 -3.03
CA VAL A 340 -10.93 13.84 -4.05
C VAL A 340 -9.75 12.87 -3.81
N PHE A 341 -9.35 12.71 -2.56
CA PHE A 341 -8.29 11.78 -2.19
C PHE A 341 -8.70 10.31 -2.39
N ALA A 342 -9.93 9.94 -2.05
CA ALA A 342 -10.44 8.59 -2.27
C ALA A 342 -10.49 8.23 -3.76
N MET A 343 -10.92 9.16 -4.62
CA MET A 343 -10.86 9.00 -6.08
C MET A 343 -9.43 8.91 -6.59
N TYR A 344 -8.50 9.71 -6.05
CA TYR A 344 -7.08 9.58 -6.36
C TYR A 344 -6.56 8.17 -6.07
N MET A 345 -6.90 7.61 -4.91
CA MET A 345 -6.50 6.25 -4.53
C MET A 345 -7.14 5.18 -5.41
N LEU A 346 -8.37 5.38 -5.87
CA LEU A 346 -9.02 4.48 -6.83
C LEU A 346 -8.22 4.39 -8.16
N PHE A 347 -7.79 5.54 -8.69
CA PHE A 347 -6.98 5.57 -9.92
C PHE A 347 -5.55 5.08 -9.70
N TYR A 348 -5.02 5.27 -8.50
CA TYR A 348 -3.68 4.84 -8.13
C TYR A 348 -3.57 3.31 -8.04
N TYR A 349 -4.52 2.64 -7.37
CA TYR A 349 -4.55 1.17 -7.24
C TYR A 349 -5.22 0.49 -8.44
#